data_0503c8cb2347a18dc0971fdfb4f4afa7
#
_entry.id   0503c8cb2347a18dc0971fdfb4f4afa7
#
_cell.length_a   1.000
_cell.length_b   1.000
_cell.length_c   1.000
_cell.angle_alpha   90.00
_cell.angle_beta   90.00
_cell.angle_gamma   90.00
#
_symmetry.space_group_name_H-M   'P 1'
#
loop_
_entity.id
_entity.type
_entity.pdbx_description
1 polymer ?
#
loop_
_entity_poly.entity_id
_entity_poly.type
_entity_poly.pdbx_seq_one_letter_code
_entity_poly.pdbx_strand_id
1 'polypeptide(L)'
;RSGTSAPKALQGWISPQGLMEQLEKDIATANSVLQNTPFDLLRDPDGLNLRKYQINAIEAAERAIIDGKQTVLLSMATGTGKTRTILGMIYRFIKSDRFKRVLFLVDRTALGEQAEDVFKEVKIEELMTLDSIYNIKGLDEKEIDKETKIHIATVQSLVKRILYPESATMPSVTDYDLIVVDE
;
A
#
# COMPACT_ATOMS: atom_id res chain seq x y z
N ARG A 1 31.60 -3.14 3.89
CA ARG A 1 31.66 -4.20 4.94
C ARG A 1 30.27 -4.37 5.47
N SER A 2 29.58 -5.43 5.01
CA SER A 2 28.27 -5.87 5.52
C SER A 2 28.48 -6.40 6.94
N GLY A 3 28.06 -5.63 7.93
CA GLY A 3 28.01 -6.10 9.32
C GLY A 3 26.91 -7.12 9.47
N THR A 4 27.24 -8.40 9.43
CA THR A 4 26.36 -9.45 9.91
C THR A 4 26.22 -9.28 11.42
N SER A 5 25.05 -8.84 11.89
CA SER A 5 24.77 -8.84 13.31
C SER A 5 24.84 -10.29 13.84
N ALA A 6 25.62 -10.53 14.87
CA ALA A 6 25.68 -11.83 15.51
C ALA A 6 24.27 -12.26 15.96
N PRO A 7 23.90 -13.54 15.74
CA PRO A 7 22.61 -14.05 16.19
C PRO A 7 22.48 -13.87 17.69
N LYS A 8 21.43 -13.15 18.16
CA LYS A 8 21.11 -13.05 19.59
C LYS A 8 20.32 -14.29 19.99
N ALA A 9 20.73 -14.91 21.10
CA ALA A 9 19.94 -15.96 21.70
C ALA A 9 18.59 -15.40 22.14
N LEU A 10 17.49 -15.98 21.65
CA LEU A 10 16.16 -15.66 22.12
C LEU A 10 15.99 -16.28 23.52
N GLN A 11 15.51 -15.48 24.48
CA GLN A 11 15.22 -15.95 25.84
C GLN A 11 14.01 -16.89 25.94
N GLY A 12 13.35 -17.18 24.82
CA GLY A 12 12.23 -18.10 24.69
C GLY A 12 11.57 -18.02 23.33
N TRP A 13 10.72 -18.99 23.01
CA TRP A 13 9.88 -19.00 21.82
C TRP A 13 8.56 -18.27 22.14
N ILE A 14 8.16 -17.36 21.27
CA ILE A 14 6.83 -16.74 21.36
C ILE A 14 5.81 -17.82 20.98
N SER A 15 4.81 -18.06 21.84
CA SER A 15 3.74 -19.00 21.53
C SER A 15 2.86 -18.47 20.39
N PRO A 16 2.13 -19.32 19.65
CA PRO A 16 1.16 -18.85 18.66
C PRO A 16 0.18 -17.82 19.23
N GLN A 17 -0.29 -18.05 20.47
CA GLN A 17 -1.15 -17.11 21.17
C GLN A 17 -0.46 -15.76 21.41
N GLY A 18 0.79 -15.75 21.84
CA GLY A 18 1.56 -14.53 22.05
C GLY A 18 1.83 -13.76 20.74
N LEU A 19 2.01 -14.47 19.62
CA LEU A 19 2.10 -13.84 18.29
C LEU A 19 0.79 -13.17 17.90
N MET A 20 -0.35 -13.81 18.14
CA MET A 20 -1.66 -13.23 17.87
C MET A 20 -1.92 -11.96 18.70
N GLU A 21 -1.63 -12.02 20.00
CA GLU A 21 -1.74 -10.86 20.91
C GLU A 21 -0.86 -9.69 20.46
N GLN A 22 0.36 -9.98 19.99
CA GLN A 22 1.24 -8.95 19.46
C GLN A 22 0.69 -8.35 18.16
N LEU A 23 0.19 -9.17 17.25
CA LEU A 23 -0.42 -8.71 16.00
C LEU A 23 -1.63 -7.80 16.27
N GLU A 24 -2.50 -8.20 17.20
CA GLU A 24 -3.65 -7.39 17.60
C GLU A 24 -3.23 -6.04 18.18
N LYS A 25 -2.19 -6.03 19.01
CA LYS A 25 -1.62 -4.81 19.58
C LYS A 25 -0.99 -3.90 18.51
N ASP A 26 -0.27 -4.49 17.55
CA ASP A 26 0.34 -3.75 16.45
C ASP A 26 -0.74 -3.12 15.55
N ILE A 27 -1.80 -3.87 15.23
CA ILE A 27 -2.96 -3.37 14.48
C ILE A 27 -3.67 -2.25 15.23
N ALA A 28 -3.90 -2.39 16.54
CA ALA A 28 -4.55 -1.35 17.34
C ALA A 28 -3.71 -0.06 17.38
N THR A 29 -2.40 -0.20 17.48
CA THR A 29 -1.46 0.93 17.42
C THR A 29 -1.51 1.61 16.06
N ALA A 30 -1.43 0.86 14.97
CA ALA A 30 -1.52 1.37 13.61
C ALA A 30 -2.86 2.09 13.34
N ASN A 31 -3.97 1.52 13.81
CA ASN A 31 -5.29 2.14 13.73
C ASN A 31 -5.34 3.48 14.49
N SER A 32 -4.73 3.56 15.67
CA SER A 32 -4.64 4.80 16.44
C SER A 32 -3.82 5.87 15.73
N VAL A 33 -2.68 5.49 15.14
CA VAL A 33 -1.86 6.40 14.33
C VAL A 33 -2.65 6.91 13.13
N LEU A 34 -3.35 6.01 12.42
CA LEU A 34 -4.15 6.34 11.25
C LEU A 34 -5.24 7.37 11.58
N GLN A 35 -5.99 7.15 12.68
CA GLN A 35 -7.05 8.04 13.14
C GLN A 35 -6.54 9.43 13.56
N ASN A 36 -5.35 9.49 14.14
CA ASN A 36 -4.77 10.74 14.65
C ASN A 36 -3.93 11.49 13.61
N THR A 37 -3.64 10.87 12.46
CA THR A 37 -2.87 11.53 11.38
C THR A 37 -3.76 12.50 10.63
N PRO A 38 -3.45 13.82 10.60
CA PRO A 38 -4.25 14.81 9.89
C PRO A 38 -4.20 14.59 8.37
N PHE A 39 -5.19 15.15 7.66
CA PHE A 39 -5.29 15.06 6.20
C PHE A 39 -4.63 16.25 5.47
N ASP A 40 -3.93 17.12 6.19
CA ASP A 40 -3.42 18.38 5.63
C ASP A 40 -2.42 18.16 4.50
N LEU A 41 -1.53 17.19 4.63
CA LEU A 41 -0.59 16.82 3.57
C LEU A 41 -1.27 16.39 2.27
N LEU A 42 -2.44 15.76 2.36
CA LEU A 42 -3.18 15.34 1.18
C LEU A 42 -3.92 16.50 0.48
N ARG A 43 -4.12 17.61 1.19
CA ARG A 43 -4.76 18.83 0.67
C ARG A 43 -3.75 19.81 0.08
N ASP A 44 -2.46 19.58 0.30
CA ASP A 44 -1.41 20.47 -0.17
C ASP A 44 -1.55 20.69 -1.69
N PRO A 45 -1.65 21.96 -2.16
CA PRO A 45 -1.73 22.28 -3.58
C PRO A 45 -0.54 21.83 -4.39
N ASP A 46 0.66 21.80 -3.79
CA ASP A 46 1.90 21.35 -4.41
C ASP A 46 2.06 19.81 -4.36
N GLY A 47 1.15 19.11 -3.66
CA GLY A 47 1.11 17.68 -3.49
C GLY A 47 -0.05 17.00 -4.22
N LEU A 48 -0.77 16.13 -3.52
CA LEU A 48 -1.93 15.43 -4.08
C LEU A 48 -3.11 16.36 -4.35
N ASN A 49 -3.22 17.48 -3.64
CA ASN A 49 -4.27 18.47 -3.79
C ASN A 49 -5.68 17.84 -3.79
N LEU A 50 -5.92 16.98 -2.81
CA LEU A 50 -7.19 16.25 -2.73
C LEU A 50 -8.34 17.16 -2.32
N ARG A 51 -9.43 17.03 -3.03
CA ARG A 51 -10.68 17.74 -2.74
C ARG A 51 -11.40 17.09 -1.55
N LYS A 52 -12.31 17.85 -0.94
CA LYS A 52 -13.04 17.40 0.24
C LYS A 52 -13.73 16.04 0.06
N TYR A 53 -14.34 15.77 -1.10
CA TYR A 53 -15.03 14.49 -1.34
C TYR A 53 -14.05 13.30 -1.43
N GLN A 54 -12.82 13.53 -1.92
CA GLN A 54 -11.78 12.51 -1.97
C GLN A 54 -11.28 12.19 -0.56
N ILE A 55 -11.06 13.21 0.26
CA ILE A 55 -10.73 13.04 1.68
C ILE A 55 -11.84 12.28 2.41
N ASN A 56 -13.10 12.62 2.18
CA ASN A 56 -14.23 11.91 2.79
C ASN A 56 -14.28 10.43 2.37
N ALA A 57 -13.92 10.13 1.11
CA ALA A 57 -13.85 8.75 0.63
C ALA A 57 -12.72 7.96 1.34
N ILE A 58 -11.54 8.57 1.51
CA ILE A 58 -10.43 7.96 2.26
C ILE A 58 -10.84 7.73 3.72
N GLU A 59 -11.39 8.74 4.37
CA GLU A 59 -11.85 8.65 5.76
C GLU A 59 -12.89 7.55 5.96
N ALA A 60 -13.82 7.40 5.02
CA ALA A 60 -14.82 6.33 5.06
C ALA A 60 -14.20 4.94 4.90
N ALA A 61 -13.20 4.79 4.02
CA ALA A 61 -12.48 3.55 3.84
C ALA A 61 -11.65 3.18 5.08
N GLU A 62 -10.92 4.15 5.65
CA GLU A 62 -10.16 3.96 6.88
C GLU A 62 -11.05 3.51 8.04
N ARG A 63 -12.19 4.17 8.23
CA ARG A 63 -13.17 3.81 9.26
C ARG A 63 -13.68 2.39 9.07
N ALA A 64 -14.04 2.01 7.84
CA ALA A 64 -14.50 0.65 7.56
C ALA A 64 -13.44 -0.41 7.89
N ILE A 65 -12.16 -0.14 7.58
CA ILE A 65 -11.04 -1.04 7.87
C ILE A 65 -10.80 -1.13 9.38
N ILE A 66 -10.86 -0.01 10.10
CA ILE A 66 -10.74 0.03 11.56
C ILE A 66 -11.87 -0.76 12.23
N ASP A 67 -13.08 -0.68 11.68
CA ASP A 67 -14.25 -1.46 12.11
C ASP A 67 -14.17 -2.95 11.71
N GLY A 68 -13.05 -3.41 11.17
CA GLY A 68 -12.78 -4.81 10.84
C GLY A 68 -13.35 -5.28 9.50
N LYS A 69 -13.77 -4.37 8.62
CA LYS A 69 -14.17 -4.74 7.25
C LYS A 69 -12.96 -5.15 6.44
N GLN A 70 -13.03 -6.30 5.80
CA GLN A 70 -11.96 -6.84 4.95
C GLN A 70 -12.09 -6.41 3.49
N THR A 71 -13.24 -5.91 3.08
CA THR A 71 -13.50 -5.45 1.72
C THR A 71 -14.23 -4.12 1.77
N VAL A 72 -13.73 -3.16 0.99
CA VAL A 72 -14.30 -1.81 0.87
C VAL A 72 -14.44 -1.48 -0.61
N LEU A 73 -15.60 -0.98 -1.02
CA LEU A 73 -15.85 -0.48 -2.37
C LEU A 73 -16.00 1.05 -2.32
N LEU A 74 -15.17 1.74 -3.08
CA LEU A 74 -15.26 3.19 -3.29
C LEU A 74 -15.82 3.46 -4.69
N SER A 75 -17.05 3.95 -4.77
CA SER A 75 -17.67 4.34 -6.05
C SER A 75 -17.36 5.81 -6.34
N MET A 76 -16.60 6.07 -7.39
CA MET A 76 -16.21 7.40 -7.84
C MET A 76 -16.38 7.53 -9.35
N ALA A 77 -16.93 8.66 -9.82
CA ALA A 77 -17.13 8.89 -11.23
C ALA A 77 -15.79 9.01 -11.99
N THR A 78 -15.81 8.75 -13.29
CA THR A 78 -14.64 8.95 -14.16
C THR A 78 -14.22 10.43 -14.15
N GLY A 79 -12.90 10.71 -14.14
CA GLY A 79 -12.36 12.06 -14.12
C GLY A 79 -12.40 12.76 -12.76
N THR A 80 -12.85 12.10 -11.69
CA THR A 80 -12.89 12.67 -10.33
C THR A 80 -11.57 12.49 -9.55
N GLY A 81 -10.53 11.97 -10.19
CA GLY A 81 -9.22 11.76 -9.55
C GLY A 81 -9.16 10.51 -8.68
N LYS A 82 -9.78 9.40 -9.11
CA LYS A 82 -9.73 8.09 -8.43
C LYS A 82 -8.30 7.71 -8.05
N THR A 83 -7.39 7.71 -9.03
CA THR A 83 -5.99 7.34 -8.83
C THR A 83 -5.32 8.18 -7.74
N ARG A 84 -5.48 9.50 -7.75
CA ARG A 84 -4.93 10.37 -6.69
C ARG A 84 -5.55 10.07 -5.32
N THR A 85 -6.83 9.74 -5.26
CA THR A 85 -7.51 9.33 -4.02
C THR A 85 -6.91 8.03 -3.48
N ILE A 86 -6.72 7.03 -4.35
CA ILE A 86 -6.09 5.75 -4.01
C ILE A 86 -4.67 5.99 -3.49
N LEU A 87 -3.87 6.83 -4.14
CA LEU A 87 -2.51 7.15 -3.72
C LEU A 87 -2.48 7.77 -2.32
N GLY A 88 -3.35 8.73 -2.04
CA GLY A 88 -3.47 9.33 -0.71
C GLY A 88 -3.84 8.30 0.35
N MET A 89 -4.72 7.37 0.03
CA MET A 89 -5.13 6.28 0.91
C MET A 89 -3.97 5.31 1.18
N ILE A 90 -3.29 4.84 0.14
CA ILE A 90 -2.13 3.94 0.24
C ILE A 90 -1.02 4.58 1.08
N TYR A 91 -0.69 5.85 0.81
CA TYR A 91 0.29 6.60 1.59
C TYR A 91 -0.02 6.59 3.09
N ARG A 92 -1.26 6.88 3.47
CA ARG A 92 -1.67 6.89 4.88
C ARG A 92 -1.59 5.51 5.52
N PHE A 93 -1.98 4.47 4.80
CA PHE A 93 -1.91 3.10 5.28
C PHE A 93 -0.49 2.61 5.53
N ILE A 94 0.44 2.92 4.62
CA ILE A 94 1.84 2.55 4.78
C ILE A 94 2.49 3.39 5.89
N LYS A 95 2.22 4.70 5.93
CA LYS A 95 2.76 5.61 6.94
C LYS A 95 2.34 5.24 8.36
N SER A 96 1.13 4.74 8.55
CA SER A 96 0.63 4.29 9.84
C SER A 96 1.05 2.85 10.21
N ASP A 97 1.80 2.15 9.36
CA ASP A 97 2.11 0.71 9.46
C ASP A 97 0.84 -0.18 9.50
N ARG A 98 -0.31 0.35 9.04
CA ARG A 98 -1.54 -0.47 9.00
C ARG A 98 -1.45 -1.57 7.97
N PHE A 99 -0.81 -1.27 6.82
CA PHE A 99 -0.42 -2.24 5.81
C PHE A 99 1.03 -1.98 5.41
N LYS A 100 1.80 -3.04 5.23
CA LYS A 100 3.23 -2.97 4.95
C LYS A 100 3.55 -3.13 3.47
N ARG A 101 2.72 -3.91 2.76
CA ARG A 101 2.94 -4.24 1.33
C ARG A 101 1.62 -4.21 0.59
N VAL A 102 1.53 -3.34 -0.40
CA VAL A 102 0.33 -3.08 -1.17
C VAL A 102 0.50 -3.58 -2.59
N LEU A 103 -0.45 -4.37 -3.07
CA LEU A 103 -0.60 -4.68 -4.48
C LEU A 103 -1.64 -3.74 -5.09
N PHE A 104 -1.22 -2.94 -6.06
CA PHE A 104 -2.12 -2.08 -6.81
C PHE A 104 -2.37 -2.69 -8.19
N LEU A 105 -3.59 -3.18 -8.41
CA LEU A 105 -4.02 -3.82 -9.64
C LEU A 105 -4.77 -2.84 -10.53
N VAL A 106 -4.37 -2.79 -11.80
CA VAL A 106 -5.02 -2.02 -12.85
C VAL A 106 -5.48 -2.93 -13.98
N ASP A 107 -6.55 -2.55 -14.69
CA ASP A 107 -7.05 -3.34 -15.82
C ASP A 107 -6.13 -3.25 -17.05
N ARG A 108 -5.60 -2.05 -17.34
CA ARG A 108 -4.82 -1.79 -18.55
C ARG A 108 -3.46 -1.19 -18.24
N THR A 109 -2.46 -1.55 -19.06
CA THR A 109 -1.10 -1.02 -18.95
C THR A 109 -1.06 0.52 -18.92
N ALA A 110 -1.83 1.19 -19.77
CA ALA A 110 -1.89 2.66 -19.81
C ALA A 110 -2.38 3.28 -18.47
N LEU A 111 -3.27 2.59 -17.74
CA LEU A 111 -3.70 3.05 -16.41
C LEU A 111 -2.61 2.83 -15.37
N GLY A 112 -1.85 1.75 -15.49
CA GLY A 112 -0.70 1.49 -14.64
C GLY A 112 0.43 2.49 -14.85
N GLU A 113 0.76 2.83 -16.10
CA GLU A 113 1.73 3.88 -16.44
C GLU A 113 1.31 5.23 -15.86
N GLN A 114 0.05 5.62 -16.00
CA GLN A 114 -0.47 6.84 -15.37
C GLN A 114 -0.36 6.82 -13.84
N ALA A 115 -0.59 5.67 -13.22
CA ALA A 115 -0.41 5.53 -11.78
C ALA A 115 1.06 5.68 -11.39
N GLU A 116 1.97 5.02 -12.11
CA GLU A 116 3.42 5.15 -11.90
C GLU A 116 3.89 6.59 -12.04
N ASP A 117 3.42 7.31 -13.06
CA ASP A 117 3.75 8.73 -13.27
C ASP A 117 3.30 9.56 -12.07
N VAL A 118 2.08 9.35 -11.57
CA VAL A 118 1.60 10.08 -10.39
C VAL A 118 2.43 9.73 -9.14
N PHE A 119 2.87 8.47 -8.96
CA PHE A 119 3.77 8.10 -7.86
C PHE A 119 5.13 8.81 -7.94
N LYS A 120 5.64 9.02 -9.15
CA LYS A 120 6.93 9.66 -9.42
C LYS A 120 6.87 11.19 -9.39
N GLU A 121 5.75 11.78 -9.74
CA GLU A 121 5.62 13.23 -9.91
C GLU A 121 5.02 13.93 -8.68
N VAL A 122 4.06 13.27 -8.00
CA VAL A 122 3.35 13.90 -6.90
C VAL A 122 4.20 13.91 -5.63
N LYS A 123 4.48 15.09 -5.15
CA LYS A 123 5.20 15.33 -3.90
C LYS A 123 4.24 15.28 -2.73
N ILE A 124 4.60 14.58 -1.66
CA ILE A 124 3.76 14.43 -0.47
C ILE A 124 4.47 14.94 0.78
N GLU A 125 5.64 14.41 1.13
CA GLU A 125 6.39 14.81 2.32
C GLU A 125 7.63 15.63 1.94
N GLU A 126 7.79 16.80 2.55
CA GLU A 126 8.97 17.66 2.36
C GLU A 126 9.38 17.81 0.88
N LEU A 127 8.38 17.86 0.00
CA LEU A 127 8.55 17.88 -1.46
C LEU A 127 9.14 16.57 -2.06
N MET A 128 9.15 15.49 -1.31
CA MET A 128 9.56 14.17 -1.82
C MET A 128 8.38 13.43 -2.46
N THR A 129 8.66 12.71 -3.53
CA THR A 129 7.68 11.87 -4.22
C THR A 129 7.49 10.54 -3.49
N LEU A 130 6.35 9.87 -3.70
CA LEU A 130 6.11 8.55 -3.11
C LEU A 130 7.18 7.54 -3.50
N ASP A 131 7.65 7.59 -4.74
CA ASP A 131 8.71 6.71 -5.23
C ASP A 131 10.06 6.94 -4.51
N SER A 132 10.33 8.16 -4.08
CA SER A 132 11.54 8.48 -3.30
C SER A 132 11.43 8.09 -1.82
N ILE A 133 10.21 8.02 -1.28
CA ILE A 133 9.95 7.65 0.13
C ILE A 133 9.83 6.14 0.30
N TYR A 134 9.18 5.45 -0.65
CA TYR A 134 8.91 4.03 -0.61
C TYR A 134 9.51 3.30 -1.81
N ASN A 135 9.94 2.05 -1.59
CA ASN A 135 10.34 1.18 -2.69
C ASN A 135 9.09 0.74 -3.47
N ILE A 136 8.93 1.29 -4.67
CA ILE A 136 7.81 1.02 -5.58
C ILE A 136 8.32 0.20 -6.76
N LYS A 137 7.61 -0.88 -7.09
CA LYS A 137 7.84 -1.71 -8.27
C LYS A 137 6.73 -1.51 -9.28
N GLY A 138 7.11 -1.11 -10.49
CA GLY A 138 6.21 -0.83 -11.59
C GLY A 138 5.76 -2.07 -12.36
N LEU A 139 5.03 -1.83 -13.45
CA LEU A 139 4.43 -2.87 -14.29
C LEU A 139 5.43 -3.84 -14.89
N ASP A 140 6.62 -3.38 -15.23
CA ASP A 140 7.66 -4.17 -15.90
C ASP A 140 8.50 -5.01 -14.93
N GLU A 141 8.43 -4.70 -13.64
CA GLU A 141 9.22 -5.36 -12.62
C GLU A 141 8.53 -6.63 -12.12
N LYS A 142 9.12 -7.78 -12.46
CA LYS A 142 8.55 -9.11 -12.11
C LYS A 142 9.00 -9.61 -10.75
N GLU A 143 10.15 -9.16 -10.27
CA GLU A 143 10.72 -9.58 -9.00
C GLU A 143 10.40 -8.57 -7.92
N ILE A 144 9.85 -9.06 -6.80
CA ILE A 144 9.48 -8.27 -5.65
C ILE A 144 10.44 -8.64 -4.53
N ASP A 145 11.23 -7.69 -4.09
CA ASP A 145 12.09 -7.87 -2.93
C ASP A 145 11.32 -7.61 -1.61
N LYS A 146 11.96 -7.89 -0.48
CA LYS A 146 11.35 -7.71 0.85
C LYS A 146 11.11 -6.24 1.20
N GLU A 147 11.82 -5.32 0.57
CA GLU A 147 11.73 -3.89 0.81
C GLU A 147 10.61 -3.22 -0.01
N THR A 148 10.08 -3.92 -1.02
CA THR A 148 9.00 -3.39 -1.86
C THR A 148 7.75 -3.10 -1.03
N LYS A 149 7.33 -1.85 -0.99
CA LYS A 149 6.12 -1.40 -0.29
C LYS A 149 4.89 -1.39 -1.17
N ILE A 150 5.06 -1.03 -2.43
CA ILE A 150 3.98 -0.94 -3.41
C ILE A 150 4.40 -1.67 -4.67
N HIS A 151 3.56 -2.57 -5.14
CA HIS A 151 3.73 -3.25 -6.42
C HIS A 151 2.55 -2.92 -7.32
N ILE A 152 2.81 -2.35 -8.49
CA ILE A 152 1.81 -2.05 -9.50
C ILE A 152 1.82 -3.18 -10.53
N ALA A 153 0.67 -3.78 -10.80
CA ALA A 153 0.55 -4.86 -11.76
C ALA A 153 -0.77 -4.79 -12.53
N THR A 154 -0.78 -5.31 -13.76
CA THR A 154 -2.05 -5.58 -14.43
C THR A 154 -2.64 -6.89 -13.96
N VAL A 155 -3.97 -6.97 -13.95
CA VAL A 155 -4.68 -8.23 -13.62
C VAL A 155 -4.21 -9.37 -14.53
N GLN A 156 -4.03 -9.10 -15.83
CA GLN A 156 -3.59 -10.10 -16.82
C GLN A 156 -2.17 -10.60 -16.52
N SER A 157 -1.24 -9.71 -16.17
CA SER A 157 0.14 -10.08 -15.81
C SER A 157 0.17 -10.95 -14.56
N LEU A 158 -0.60 -10.57 -13.54
CA LEU A 158 -0.66 -11.32 -12.29
C LEU A 158 -1.29 -12.71 -12.49
N VAL A 159 -2.41 -12.79 -13.20
CA VAL A 159 -3.08 -14.06 -13.53
C VAL A 159 -2.15 -14.99 -14.32
N LYS A 160 -1.43 -14.44 -15.32
CA LYS A 160 -0.45 -15.24 -16.09
C LYS A 160 0.65 -15.82 -15.18
N ARG A 161 1.16 -15.04 -14.24
CA ARG A 161 2.19 -15.47 -13.29
C ARG A 161 1.70 -16.56 -12.31
N ILE A 162 0.42 -16.49 -11.92
CA ILE A 162 -0.19 -17.48 -11.02
C ILE A 162 -0.51 -18.78 -11.75
N LEU A 163 -1.11 -18.71 -12.94
CA LEU A 163 -1.60 -19.88 -13.67
C LEU A 163 -0.52 -20.55 -14.52
N TYR A 164 0.48 -19.79 -14.98
CA TYR A 164 1.54 -20.29 -15.87
C TYR A 164 2.91 -19.84 -15.35
N PRO A 165 3.35 -20.35 -14.21
CA PRO A 165 4.64 -19.99 -13.64
C PRO A 165 5.78 -20.54 -14.51
N GLU A 166 6.30 -19.73 -15.42
CA GLU A 166 7.48 -20.07 -16.26
C GLU A 166 8.80 -19.93 -15.48
N SER A 167 8.77 -19.40 -14.27
CA SER A 167 9.95 -19.18 -13.42
C SER A 167 9.57 -19.16 -11.93
N ALA A 168 10.59 -19.24 -11.08
CA ALA A 168 10.50 -19.36 -9.61
C ALA A 168 9.79 -18.20 -8.86
N THR A 169 9.11 -17.30 -9.54
CA THR A 169 8.52 -16.07 -8.96
C THR A 169 7.00 -16.09 -8.95
N MET A 170 6.39 -17.21 -8.56
CA MET A 170 4.95 -17.22 -8.27
C MET A 170 4.71 -16.37 -7.02
N PRO A 171 3.84 -15.35 -7.09
CA PRO A 171 3.53 -14.54 -5.90
C PRO A 171 2.85 -15.39 -4.84
N SER A 172 3.33 -15.26 -3.61
CA SER A 172 2.70 -15.92 -2.46
C SER A 172 1.50 -15.10 -1.99
N VAL A 173 0.50 -15.78 -1.42
CA VAL A 173 -0.64 -15.10 -0.77
C VAL A 173 -0.20 -14.24 0.42
N THR A 174 1.00 -14.48 0.95
CA THR A 174 1.59 -13.71 2.06
C THR A 174 2.43 -12.52 1.60
N ASP A 175 2.55 -12.30 0.28
CA ASP A 175 3.37 -11.20 -0.24
C ASP A 175 2.72 -9.85 -0.07
N TYR A 176 1.41 -9.80 0.13
CA TYR A 176 0.67 -8.54 0.23
C TYR A 176 -0.33 -8.54 1.38
N ASP A 177 -0.39 -7.41 2.09
CA ASP A 177 -1.33 -7.16 3.19
C ASP A 177 -2.61 -6.48 2.69
N LEU A 178 -2.51 -5.74 1.59
CA LEU A 178 -3.60 -5.00 0.97
C LEU A 178 -3.57 -5.16 -0.55
N ILE A 179 -4.72 -5.40 -1.13
CA ILE A 179 -4.93 -5.37 -2.59
C ILE A 179 -5.89 -4.23 -2.90
N VAL A 180 -5.45 -3.33 -3.77
CA VAL A 180 -6.27 -2.24 -4.31
C VAL A 180 -6.49 -2.49 -5.79
N VAL A 181 -7.74 -2.44 -6.24
CA VAL A 181 -8.10 -2.64 -7.65
C VAL A 181 -8.68 -1.34 -8.18
N ASP A 182 -8.11 -0.81 -9.26
CA ASP A 182 -8.61 0.36 -9.98
C ASP A 182 -9.17 -0.09 -11.35
N GLU A 183 -10.42 0.27 -11.61
CA GLU A 183 -11.11 -0.01 -12.88
C GLU A 183 -11.04 1.17 -13.85
#